data_76a677a40b90afaf8eb38b373303c707
#
_entry.id   76a677a40b90afaf8eb38b373303c707
#
_cell.length_a   1.000
_cell.length_b   1.000
_cell.length_c   1.000
_cell.angle_alpha   90.00
_cell.angle_beta   90.00
_cell.angle_gamma   90.00
#
_symmetry.space_group_name_H-M   'P 1'
#
loop_
_entity.id
_entity.type
_entity.pdbx_description
1 polymer ?
#
loop_
_entity_poly.entity_id
_entity_poly.type
_entity_poly.pdbx_seq_one_letter_code
_entity_poly.pdbx_strand_id
1 'polypeptide(L)'
;MLNKIFYSLIKTIVYLIKYFKLDRFFFDKIIFNIGLKQLIENKKYYSEFTSLQQADLKIFSQNGEDGIIDYILHRLDIVSPNFVEIGVGNYRESNTRFLYNKVHPKGLIIDCEDNLKEKVKPHLNFWKGELKIQQDVITSNNINEILNDHCDFNIDLFSIDIDSVDYWVISKLKSNISKIFIAEFNPIFGPDLEVTVPNIDGFKRNEYHYSNLCYGMSLRALINLMNKKNYYFLGTNIQKMNAFF
;
A
#
# COMPACT_ATOMS: atom_id res chain seq x y z
N MET A 1 -44.07 3.00 23.50
CA MET A 1 -43.12 3.37 24.55
C MET A 1 -41.79 2.60 24.46
N LEU A 2 -41.82 1.27 24.37
CA LEU A 2 -40.63 0.40 24.25
C LEU A 2 -39.72 0.75 23.08
N ASN A 3 -40.25 1.04 21.88
CA ASN A 3 -39.45 1.38 20.69
C ASN A 3 -38.64 2.67 20.83
N LYS A 4 -39.14 3.67 21.58
CA LYS A 4 -38.42 4.92 21.84
C LYS A 4 -37.23 4.70 22.80
N ILE A 5 -37.43 3.85 23.81
CA ILE A 5 -36.39 3.50 24.80
C ILE A 5 -35.28 2.69 24.09
N PHE A 6 -35.66 1.71 23.29
CA PHE A 6 -34.73 0.89 22.50
C PHE A 6 -33.92 1.74 21.53
N TYR A 7 -34.55 2.68 20.81
CA TYR A 7 -33.88 3.59 19.88
C TYR A 7 -32.94 4.55 20.60
N SER A 8 -33.34 5.05 21.79
CA SER A 8 -32.47 5.89 22.64
C SER A 8 -31.25 5.11 23.13
N LEU A 9 -31.43 3.84 23.54
CA LEU A 9 -30.36 2.97 23.99
C LEU A 9 -29.34 2.71 22.87
N ILE A 10 -29.83 2.39 21.67
CA ILE A 10 -28.94 2.21 20.48
C ILE A 10 -28.16 3.49 20.18
N LYS A 11 -28.81 4.66 20.19
CA LYS A 11 -28.10 5.94 19.99
C LYS A 11 -27.03 6.18 21.02
N THR A 12 -27.32 5.88 22.28
CA THR A 12 -26.34 6.05 23.36
C THR A 12 -25.18 5.08 23.21
N ILE A 13 -25.43 3.82 22.87
CA ILE A 13 -24.39 2.82 22.58
C ILE A 13 -23.53 3.25 21.40
N VAL A 14 -24.12 3.66 20.29
CA VAL A 14 -23.40 4.16 19.10
C VAL A 14 -22.58 5.41 19.44
N TYR A 15 -23.14 6.32 20.24
CA TYR A 15 -22.40 7.50 20.72
C TYR A 15 -21.21 7.13 21.60
N LEU A 16 -21.38 6.22 22.58
CA LEU A 16 -20.30 5.73 23.44
C LEU A 16 -19.21 5.00 22.63
N ILE A 17 -19.59 4.16 21.69
CA ILE A 17 -18.66 3.49 20.78
C ILE A 17 -17.84 4.53 19.99
N LYS A 18 -18.50 5.54 19.42
CA LYS A 18 -17.81 6.63 18.70
C LYS A 18 -16.93 7.49 19.61
N TYR A 19 -17.42 7.83 20.79
CA TYR A 19 -16.72 8.67 21.75
C TYR A 19 -15.42 8.04 22.25
N PHE A 20 -15.45 6.74 22.56
CA PHE A 20 -14.27 6.01 23.03
C PHE A 20 -13.39 5.49 21.91
N LYS A 21 -13.73 5.68 20.62
CA LYS A 21 -13.03 5.10 19.46
C LYS A 21 -12.79 3.58 19.59
N LEU A 22 -13.52 2.92 20.49
CA LEU A 22 -13.40 1.50 20.82
C LEU A 22 -13.73 0.61 19.62
N ASP A 23 -14.64 1.07 18.76
CA ASP A 23 -15.12 0.37 17.57
C ASP A 23 -13.95 0.07 16.62
N ARG A 24 -13.17 1.08 16.26
CA ARG A 24 -12.12 0.95 15.23
C ARG A 24 -11.01 0.00 15.66
N PHE A 25 -10.45 0.19 16.85
CA PHE A 25 -9.37 -0.67 17.35
C PHE A 25 -9.81 -2.13 17.52
N PHE A 26 -11.04 -2.34 18.01
CA PHE A 26 -11.61 -3.66 18.18
C PHE A 26 -11.85 -4.36 16.84
N PHE A 27 -12.44 -3.67 15.86
CA PHE A 27 -12.66 -4.22 14.52
C PHE A 27 -11.36 -4.49 13.78
N ASP A 28 -10.38 -3.58 13.84
CA ASP A 28 -9.06 -3.79 13.23
C ASP A 28 -8.38 -5.05 13.79
N LYS A 29 -8.50 -5.29 15.09
CA LYS A 29 -7.97 -6.50 15.72
C LYS A 29 -8.69 -7.78 15.26
N ILE A 30 -10.02 -7.73 15.11
CA ILE A 30 -10.80 -8.86 14.57
C ILE A 30 -10.39 -9.14 13.13
N ILE A 31 -10.36 -8.12 12.28
CA ILE A 31 -9.97 -8.22 10.86
C ILE A 31 -8.57 -8.80 10.75
N PHE A 32 -7.61 -8.28 11.52
CA PHE A 32 -6.25 -8.79 11.57
C PHE A 32 -6.20 -10.29 11.91
N ASN A 33 -6.90 -10.71 12.97
CA ASN A 33 -6.86 -12.11 13.40
C ASN A 33 -7.55 -13.06 12.40
N ILE A 34 -8.65 -12.64 11.77
CA ILE A 34 -9.33 -13.41 10.72
C ILE A 34 -8.41 -13.53 9.51
N GLY A 35 -7.85 -12.42 9.06
CA GLY A 35 -6.92 -12.38 7.93
C GLY A 35 -5.68 -13.24 8.16
N LEU A 36 -5.08 -13.16 9.36
CA LEU A 36 -3.93 -14.00 9.73
C LEU A 36 -4.27 -15.50 9.66
N LYS A 37 -5.44 -15.90 10.19
CA LYS A 37 -5.89 -17.31 10.09
C LYS A 37 -6.09 -17.73 8.64
N GLN A 38 -6.70 -16.88 7.82
CA GLN A 38 -6.91 -17.18 6.40
C GLN A 38 -5.59 -17.35 5.65
N LEU A 39 -4.59 -16.49 5.92
CA LEU A 39 -3.27 -16.63 5.31
C LEU A 39 -2.55 -17.92 5.74
N ILE A 40 -2.69 -18.32 7.01
CA ILE A 40 -2.14 -19.60 7.48
C ILE A 40 -2.77 -20.78 6.72
N GLU A 41 -4.06 -20.75 6.45
CA GLU A 41 -4.72 -21.77 5.64
C GLU A 41 -4.27 -21.72 4.18
N ASN A 42 -4.23 -20.54 3.57
CA ASN A 42 -3.82 -20.35 2.18
C ASN A 42 -2.39 -20.86 1.92
N LYS A 43 -1.48 -20.72 2.90
CA LYS A 43 -0.09 -21.21 2.79
C LYS A 43 0.02 -22.68 2.45
N LYS A 44 -0.93 -23.49 2.85
CA LYS A 44 -0.97 -24.93 2.53
C LYS A 44 -1.09 -25.19 1.01
N TYR A 45 -1.63 -24.22 0.27
CA TYR A 45 -1.91 -24.29 -1.16
C TYR A 45 -1.00 -23.42 -2.02
N TYR A 46 -0.06 -22.67 -1.42
CA TYR A 46 0.80 -21.75 -2.16
C TYR A 46 1.66 -22.43 -3.23
N SER A 47 2.01 -23.71 -3.05
CA SER A 47 2.72 -24.50 -4.07
C SER A 47 1.86 -24.81 -5.30
N GLU A 48 0.53 -24.73 -5.18
CA GLU A 48 -0.42 -25.05 -6.24
C GLU A 48 -0.83 -23.79 -7.03
N PHE A 49 -0.51 -22.60 -6.51
CA PHE A 49 -0.88 -21.34 -7.15
C PHE A 49 -0.10 -21.12 -8.44
N THR A 50 -0.83 -20.85 -9.51
CA THR A 50 -0.31 -20.61 -10.86
C THR A 50 -0.37 -19.15 -11.28
N SER A 51 -1.07 -18.30 -10.50
CA SER A 51 -1.16 -16.87 -10.73
C SER A 51 -1.22 -16.10 -9.42
N LEU A 52 -0.80 -14.82 -9.43
CA LEU A 52 -0.87 -13.95 -8.25
C LEU A 52 -2.30 -13.72 -7.75
N GLN A 53 -3.28 -13.70 -8.67
CA GLN A 53 -4.68 -13.47 -8.34
C GLN A 53 -5.25 -14.55 -7.40
N GLN A 54 -4.69 -15.76 -7.38
CA GLN A 54 -5.11 -16.81 -6.44
C GLN A 54 -4.70 -16.50 -4.99
N ALA A 55 -3.69 -15.65 -4.82
CA ALA A 55 -3.26 -15.18 -3.51
C ALA A 55 -3.97 -13.89 -3.04
N ASP A 56 -4.78 -13.27 -3.90
CA ASP A 56 -5.49 -12.03 -3.60
C ASP A 56 -6.36 -12.19 -2.33
N LEU A 57 -6.03 -11.42 -1.30
CA LEU A 57 -6.77 -11.41 -0.03
C LEU A 57 -6.65 -10.03 0.60
N LYS A 58 -7.79 -9.35 0.72
CA LYS A 58 -7.89 -8.05 1.39
C LYS A 58 -8.02 -8.24 2.89
N ILE A 59 -7.07 -7.69 3.65
CA ILE A 59 -7.13 -7.57 5.11
C ILE A 59 -7.17 -6.08 5.48
N PHE A 60 -6.13 -5.34 5.16
CA PHE A 60 -6.06 -3.89 5.32
C PHE A 60 -5.80 -3.16 4.01
N SER A 61 -5.09 -3.75 3.06
CA SER A 61 -4.85 -3.14 1.76
C SER A 61 -6.15 -2.85 1.00
N GLN A 62 -6.10 -1.95 0.05
CA GLN A 62 -7.30 -1.50 -0.66
C GLN A 62 -7.89 -2.59 -1.57
N ASN A 63 -7.05 -3.35 -2.26
CA ASN A 63 -7.43 -4.20 -3.37
C ASN A 63 -6.85 -5.62 -3.31
N GLY A 64 -6.61 -6.18 -2.10
CA GLY A 64 -6.19 -7.57 -1.92
C GLY A 64 -4.67 -7.80 -1.91
N GLU A 65 -3.88 -6.76 -1.87
CA GLU A 65 -2.42 -6.82 -1.89
C GLU A 65 -1.83 -7.57 -0.69
N ASP A 66 -2.50 -7.54 0.48
CA ASP A 66 -2.02 -8.24 1.69
C ASP A 66 -1.73 -9.72 1.44
N GLY A 67 -2.62 -10.42 0.74
CA GLY A 67 -2.45 -11.83 0.41
C GLY A 67 -1.37 -12.07 -0.63
N ILE A 68 -1.30 -11.23 -1.66
CA ILE A 68 -0.28 -11.32 -2.72
C ILE A 68 1.12 -11.09 -2.14
N ILE A 69 1.27 -10.08 -1.26
CA ILE A 69 2.53 -9.79 -0.57
C ILE A 69 2.95 -10.99 0.28
N ASP A 70 2.04 -11.57 1.09
CA ASP A 70 2.35 -12.75 1.91
C ASP A 70 2.77 -13.95 1.04
N TYR A 71 2.13 -14.15 -0.10
CA TYR A 71 2.49 -15.20 -1.05
C TYR A 71 3.89 -15.00 -1.65
N ILE A 72 4.21 -13.79 -2.16
CA ILE A 72 5.52 -13.51 -2.75
C ILE A 72 6.62 -13.65 -1.69
N LEU A 73 6.43 -13.08 -0.49
CA LEU A 73 7.37 -13.21 0.62
C LEU A 73 7.63 -14.68 1.00
N HIS A 74 6.56 -15.49 1.02
CA HIS A 74 6.67 -16.93 1.27
C HIS A 74 7.48 -17.63 0.17
N ARG A 75 7.26 -17.30 -1.11
CA ARG A 75 7.98 -17.90 -2.24
C ARG A 75 9.47 -17.52 -2.26
N LEU A 76 9.82 -16.36 -1.73
CA LEU A 76 11.18 -15.85 -1.62
C LEU A 76 11.87 -16.20 -0.29
N ASP A 77 11.16 -16.90 0.61
CA ASP A 77 11.64 -17.25 1.98
C ASP A 77 12.06 -16.02 2.80
N ILE A 78 11.31 -14.92 2.67
CA ILE A 78 11.54 -13.66 3.39
C ILE A 78 10.56 -13.58 4.58
N VAL A 79 11.10 -13.67 5.80
CA VAL A 79 10.28 -13.73 7.03
C VAL A 79 9.97 -12.36 7.60
N SER A 80 10.93 -11.45 7.60
CA SER A 80 10.80 -10.09 8.17
C SER A 80 11.34 -9.06 7.17
N PRO A 81 10.54 -8.73 6.13
CA PRO A 81 10.95 -7.81 5.07
C PRO A 81 10.92 -6.37 5.53
N ASN A 82 12.03 -5.66 5.42
CA ASN A 82 12.04 -4.22 5.56
C ASN A 82 11.37 -3.57 4.35
N PHE A 83 10.65 -2.49 4.58
CA PHE A 83 9.87 -1.90 3.50
C PHE A 83 9.93 -0.37 3.43
N VAL A 84 9.63 0.13 2.23
CA VAL A 84 9.29 1.52 1.96
C VAL A 84 7.92 1.55 1.28
N GLU A 85 7.03 2.41 1.73
CA GLU A 85 5.76 2.67 1.06
C GLU A 85 5.53 4.17 0.92
N ILE A 86 5.22 4.60 -0.31
CA ILE A 86 4.98 6.01 -0.69
C ILE A 86 3.54 6.13 -1.17
N GLY A 87 2.81 7.13 -0.66
CA GLY A 87 1.39 7.33 -0.94
C GLY A 87 0.52 6.48 -0.02
N VAL A 88 0.74 6.60 1.29
CA VAL A 88 0.04 5.77 2.29
C VAL A 88 -1.28 6.39 2.78
N GLY A 89 -1.58 7.64 2.40
CA GLY A 89 -2.70 8.38 2.95
C GLY A 89 -2.65 8.40 4.49
N ASN A 90 -3.74 7.99 5.12
CA ASN A 90 -3.79 7.87 6.58
C ASN A 90 -3.32 6.49 7.11
N TYR A 91 -2.72 5.66 6.26
CA TYR A 91 -2.26 4.30 6.55
C TYR A 91 -3.37 3.30 6.90
N ARG A 92 -4.61 3.64 6.63
CA ARG A 92 -5.74 2.75 6.93
C ARG A 92 -5.86 1.61 5.91
N GLU A 93 -5.70 1.95 4.64
CA GLU A 93 -5.79 1.04 3.49
C GLU A 93 -4.46 1.02 2.73
N SER A 94 -3.40 0.64 3.42
CA SER A 94 -2.03 0.64 2.92
C SER A 94 -1.54 -0.78 2.67
N ASN A 95 -0.69 -0.97 1.68
CA ASN A 95 -0.14 -2.26 1.27
C ASN A 95 0.75 -2.90 2.34
N THR A 96 1.41 -2.08 3.17
CA THR A 96 2.34 -2.58 4.18
C THR A 96 1.77 -2.66 5.60
N ARG A 97 0.57 -2.13 5.83
CA ARG A 97 -0.03 -2.09 7.18
C ARG A 97 -0.19 -3.46 7.82
N PHE A 98 -0.71 -4.44 7.06
CA PHE A 98 -0.86 -5.80 7.58
C PHE A 98 0.50 -6.42 7.88
N LEU A 99 1.45 -6.28 6.97
CA LEU A 99 2.81 -6.77 7.11
C LEU A 99 3.48 -6.18 8.37
N TYR A 100 3.41 -4.86 8.54
CA TYR A 100 3.96 -4.19 9.72
C TYR A 100 3.35 -4.70 11.03
N ASN A 101 2.03 -4.83 11.10
CA ASN A 101 1.36 -5.33 12.31
C ASN A 101 1.64 -6.84 12.57
N LYS A 102 1.98 -7.61 11.55
CA LYS A 102 2.26 -9.05 11.66
C LYS A 102 3.67 -9.34 12.17
N VAL A 103 4.69 -8.70 11.61
CA VAL A 103 6.10 -9.06 11.86
C VAL A 103 6.96 -7.91 12.40
N HIS A 104 6.43 -6.69 12.45
CA HIS A 104 7.06 -5.48 13.00
C HIS A 104 8.47 -5.21 12.44
N PRO A 105 8.64 -5.20 11.11
CA PRO A 105 9.92 -4.96 10.49
C PRO A 105 10.32 -3.48 10.56
N LYS A 106 11.52 -3.15 10.08
CA LYS A 106 11.86 -1.76 9.79
C LYS A 106 11.04 -1.27 8.60
N GLY A 107 10.51 -0.06 8.70
CA GLY A 107 9.72 0.53 7.63
C GLY A 107 9.91 2.03 7.53
N LEU A 108 9.74 2.54 6.32
CA LEU A 108 9.61 3.96 6.03
C LEU A 108 8.31 4.17 5.25
N ILE A 109 7.44 5.00 5.78
CA ILE A 109 6.22 5.43 5.06
C ILE A 109 6.28 6.92 4.80
N ILE A 110 5.84 7.32 3.59
CA ILE A 110 5.91 8.69 3.13
C ILE A 110 4.58 9.08 2.49
N ASP A 111 4.08 10.26 2.86
CA ASP A 111 2.90 10.86 2.23
C ASP A 111 2.92 12.38 2.42
N CYS A 112 2.24 13.10 1.53
CA CYS A 112 2.06 14.54 1.65
C CYS A 112 0.91 14.95 2.58
N GLU A 113 0.16 13.98 3.11
CA GLU A 113 -1.01 14.18 3.96
C GLU A 113 -0.69 14.98 5.23
N ASP A 114 -1.47 16.04 5.48
CA ASP A 114 -1.28 16.87 6.66
C ASP A 114 -1.47 16.09 7.96
N ASN A 115 -0.59 16.33 8.95
CA ASN A 115 -0.57 15.64 10.23
C ASN A 115 -0.49 14.11 10.08
N LEU A 116 0.30 13.64 9.12
CA LEU A 116 0.46 12.22 8.78
C LEU A 116 0.72 11.36 10.03
N LYS A 117 1.65 11.77 10.88
CA LYS A 117 2.03 11.03 12.09
C LYS A 117 0.86 10.79 13.05
N GLU A 118 -0.01 11.77 13.23
CA GLU A 118 -1.20 11.68 14.07
C GLU A 118 -2.27 10.77 13.44
N LYS A 119 -2.38 10.78 12.12
CA LYS A 119 -3.33 9.94 11.37
C LYS A 119 -2.90 8.47 11.34
N VAL A 120 -1.61 8.22 11.26
CA VAL A 120 -1.02 6.87 11.21
C VAL A 120 -1.01 6.19 12.59
N LYS A 121 -0.69 6.92 13.66
CA LYS A 121 -0.59 6.39 15.04
C LYS A 121 -1.72 5.45 15.47
N PRO A 122 -3.02 5.74 15.21
CA PRO A 122 -4.12 4.87 15.64
C PRO A 122 -4.11 3.48 15.02
N HIS A 123 -3.34 3.28 13.95
CA HIS A 123 -3.29 2.03 13.17
C HIS A 123 -2.08 1.16 13.50
N LEU A 124 -1.22 1.58 14.44
CA LEU A 124 0.08 0.98 14.71
C LEU A 124 0.32 0.68 16.19
N ASN A 125 1.15 -0.35 16.40
CA ASN A 125 1.77 -0.63 17.71
C ASN A 125 3.23 -0.15 17.67
N PHE A 126 3.48 1.14 17.88
CA PHE A 126 4.82 1.76 17.80
C PHE A 126 5.90 1.13 18.70
N TRP A 127 5.51 0.52 19.80
CA TRP A 127 6.44 -0.10 20.75
C TRP A 127 6.98 -1.46 20.30
N LYS A 128 6.52 -1.97 19.14
CA LYS A 128 6.92 -3.28 18.63
C LYS A 128 7.80 -3.24 17.38
N GLY A 129 8.00 -2.09 16.76
CA GLY A 129 8.76 -2.01 15.50
C GLY A 129 9.36 -0.64 15.26
N GLU A 130 10.22 -0.54 14.26
CA GLU A 130 10.88 0.70 13.82
C GLU A 130 10.19 1.21 12.54
N LEU A 131 9.12 2.00 12.70
CA LEU A 131 8.48 2.67 11.58
C LEU A 131 8.84 4.15 11.58
N LYS A 132 9.54 4.58 10.53
CA LYS A 132 9.77 5.99 10.25
C LYS A 132 8.57 6.53 9.46
N ILE A 133 8.07 7.69 9.85
CA ILE A 133 6.94 8.37 9.21
C ILE A 133 7.42 9.72 8.75
N GLN A 134 7.47 9.91 7.43
CA GLN A 134 7.92 11.13 6.78
C GLN A 134 6.75 11.79 6.07
N GLN A 135 6.48 13.05 6.41
CA GLN A 135 5.52 13.88 5.69
C GLN A 135 6.29 14.69 4.64
N ASP A 136 6.07 14.37 3.37
CA ASP A 136 6.71 15.08 2.26
C ASP A 136 5.95 14.89 0.95
N VAL A 137 6.10 15.85 0.02
CA VAL A 137 5.63 15.74 -1.36
C VAL A 137 6.71 15.08 -2.20
N ILE A 138 6.46 13.85 -2.65
CA ILE A 138 7.43 13.09 -3.45
C ILE A 138 7.40 13.55 -4.92
N THR A 139 8.58 13.81 -5.43
CA THR A 139 8.81 14.20 -6.83
C THR A 139 9.97 13.38 -7.43
N SER A 140 10.11 13.44 -8.74
CA SER A 140 11.26 12.85 -9.44
C SER A 140 12.61 13.48 -9.02
N ASN A 141 12.59 14.67 -8.42
CA ASN A 141 13.81 15.40 -8.05
C ASN A 141 14.28 15.09 -6.62
N ASN A 142 13.37 14.80 -5.68
CA ASN A 142 13.71 14.64 -4.26
C ASN A 142 13.72 13.19 -3.75
N ILE A 143 13.14 12.23 -4.47
CA ILE A 143 12.97 10.86 -3.98
C ILE A 143 14.28 10.20 -3.50
N ASN A 144 15.38 10.37 -4.22
CA ASN A 144 16.64 9.74 -3.83
C ASN A 144 17.27 10.40 -2.59
N GLU A 145 17.11 11.70 -2.42
CA GLU A 145 17.56 12.43 -1.22
C GLU A 145 16.78 11.96 0.00
N ILE A 146 15.44 11.93 -0.09
CA ILE A 146 14.57 11.47 1.00
C ILE A 146 14.89 10.03 1.39
N LEU A 147 15.09 9.14 0.42
CA LEU A 147 15.48 7.76 0.73
C LEU A 147 16.85 7.66 1.40
N ASN A 148 17.83 8.44 0.97
CA ASN A 148 19.16 8.47 1.59
C ASN A 148 19.12 8.98 3.04
N ASP A 149 18.27 9.97 3.32
CA ASP A 149 18.18 10.60 4.65
C ASP A 149 17.38 9.76 5.66
N HIS A 150 16.39 9.02 5.19
CA HIS A 150 15.44 8.34 6.06
C HIS A 150 15.52 6.81 6.03
N CYS A 151 16.11 6.20 5.00
CA CYS A 151 16.20 4.75 4.84
C CYS A 151 17.62 4.26 5.11
N ASP A 152 17.88 3.77 6.33
CA ASP A 152 19.17 3.23 6.80
C ASP A 152 19.22 1.69 6.77
N PHE A 153 18.36 1.05 5.99
CA PHE A 153 18.23 -0.40 5.87
C PHE A 153 18.10 -0.85 4.42
N ASN A 154 18.40 -2.11 4.16
CA ASN A 154 18.10 -2.72 2.86
C ASN A 154 16.61 -2.91 2.69
N ILE A 155 16.06 -2.49 1.55
CA ILE A 155 14.65 -2.56 1.24
C ILE A 155 14.34 -3.92 0.62
N ASP A 156 13.46 -4.69 1.25
CA ASP A 156 12.96 -5.94 0.67
C ASP A 156 11.68 -5.71 -0.16
N LEU A 157 10.81 -4.82 0.31
CA LEU A 157 9.55 -4.46 -0.34
C LEU A 157 9.48 -2.94 -0.56
N PHE A 158 9.25 -2.52 -1.81
CA PHE A 158 9.00 -1.14 -2.16
C PHE A 158 7.59 -1.02 -2.76
N SER A 159 6.78 -0.12 -2.25
CA SER A 159 5.43 0.17 -2.77
C SER A 159 5.29 1.66 -3.05
N ILE A 160 4.68 2.02 -4.19
CA ILE A 160 4.41 3.40 -4.58
C ILE A 160 3.04 3.55 -5.24
N ASP A 161 2.28 4.52 -4.72
CA ASP A 161 0.97 4.92 -5.21
C ASP A 161 0.72 6.37 -4.76
N ILE A 162 1.03 7.34 -5.63
CA ILE A 162 0.85 8.77 -5.32
C ILE A 162 -0.21 9.44 -6.19
N ASP A 163 -0.92 8.66 -6.99
CA ASP A 163 -2.01 9.16 -7.85
C ASP A 163 -1.57 10.31 -8.79
N SER A 164 -0.29 10.35 -9.17
CA SER A 164 0.30 11.54 -9.80
C SER A 164 1.38 11.16 -10.81
N VAL A 165 2.61 11.53 -10.52
CA VAL A 165 3.80 11.39 -11.39
C VAL A 165 4.63 10.14 -11.11
N ASP A 166 4.00 9.06 -10.69
CA ASP A 166 4.61 7.79 -10.25
C ASP A 166 5.69 7.28 -11.21
N TYR A 167 5.41 7.28 -12.52
CA TYR A 167 6.38 6.89 -13.56
C TYR A 167 7.70 7.63 -13.43
N TRP A 168 7.63 8.93 -13.23
CA TRP A 168 8.80 9.78 -13.19
C TRP A 168 9.59 9.60 -11.89
N VAL A 169 8.90 9.42 -10.78
CA VAL A 169 9.52 9.08 -9.50
C VAL A 169 10.24 7.74 -9.61
N ILE A 170 9.55 6.69 -10.09
CA ILE A 170 10.14 5.36 -10.29
C ILE A 170 11.34 5.44 -11.25
N SER A 171 11.26 6.26 -12.30
CA SER A 171 12.35 6.39 -13.27
C SER A 171 13.69 6.84 -12.65
N LYS A 172 13.62 7.61 -11.56
CA LYS A 172 14.79 8.13 -10.84
C LYS A 172 15.36 7.19 -9.78
N LEU A 173 14.60 6.19 -9.35
CA LEU A 173 15.09 5.19 -8.40
C LEU A 173 16.24 4.37 -8.99
N LYS A 174 17.11 3.86 -8.12
CA LYS A 174 18.17 2.91 -8.52
C LYS A 174 17.56 1.61 -9.05
N SER A 175 18.24 0.94 -9.96
CA SER A 175 17.89 -0.42 -10.36
C SER A 175 18.04 -1.37 -9.16
N ASN A 176 17.16 -2.36 -9.06
CA ASN A 176 17.16 -3.36 -7.97
C ASN A 176 17.15 -2.70 -6.57
N ILE A 177 16.38 -1.62 -6.38
CA ILE A 177 16.30 -0.93 -5.09
C ILE A 177 15.69 -1.81 -3.99
N SER A 178 14.86 -2.78 -4.38
CA SER A 178 14.21 -3.76 -3.50
C SER A 178 14.16 -5.13 -4.15
N LYS A 179 13.77 -6.17 -3.39
CA LYS A 179 13.52 -7.52 -3.93
C LYS A 179 12.14 -7.63 -4.56
N ILE A 180 11.16 -6.93 -3.99
CA ILE A 180 9.77 -6.88 -4.43
C ILE A 180 9.42 -5.42 -4.68
N PHE A 181 8.81 -5.14 -5.82
CA PHE A 181 8.34 -3.80 -6.16
C PHE A 181 6.84 -3.83 -6.50
N ILE A 182 6.07 -2.94 -5.90
CA ILE A 182 4.64 -2.77 -6.15
C ILE A 182 4.43 -1.33 -6.63
N ALA A 183 3.68 -1.17 -7.73
CA ALA A 183 3.32 0.15 -8.19
C ALA A 183 1.88 0.17 -8.72
N GLU A 184 1.17 1.26 -8.43
CA GLU A 184 -0.09 1.54 -9.07
C GLU A 184 0.11 1.84 -10.56
N PHE A 185 -0.83 1.37 -11.38
CA PHE A 185 -0.94 1.76 -12.78
C PHE A 185 -2.38 2.13 -13.10
N ASN A 186 -2.56 2.93 -14.13
CA ASN A 186 -3.88 3.37 -14.55
C ASN A 186 -4.46 2.42 -15.61
N PRO A 187 -5.45 1.59 -15.28
CA PRO A 187 -6.01 0.60 -16.20
C PRO A 187 -6.79 1.21 -17.37
N ILE A 188 -7.18 2.49 -17.27
CA ILE A 188 -7.95 3.16 -18.31
C ILE A 188 -7.19 3.28 -19.64
N PHE A 189 -5.86 3.27 -19.60
CA PHE A 189 -5.02 3.31 -20.80
C PHE A 189 -4.95 1.98 -21.54
N GLY A 190 -5.53 0.92 -20.98
CA GLY A 190 -5.47 -0.42 -21.58
C GLY A 190 -4.06 -1.06 -21.50
N PRO A 191 -3.92 -2.29 -22.06
CA PRO A 191 -2.68 -3.05 -21.93
C PRO A 191 -1.60 -2.68 -22.95
N ASP A 192 -1.96 -2.04 -24.07
CA ASP A 192 -1.09 -1.89 -25.22
C ASP A 192 -0.40 -0.53 -25.33
N LEU A 193 -1.04 0.51 -24.80
CA LEU A 193 -0.49 1.86 -24.87
C LEU A 193 0.67 2.04 -23.87
N GLU A 194 1.76 2.66 -24.34
CA GLU A 194 2.89 3.07 -23.49
C GLU A 194 2.81 4.57 -23.24
N VAL A 195 2.05 4.94 -22.22
CA VAL A 195 1.76 6.35 -21.88
C VAL A 195 1.88 6.60 -20.38
N THR A 196 2.21 7.84 -20.04
CA THR A 196 2.24 8.36 -18.67
C THR A 196 1.78 9.82 -18.67
N VAL A 197 1.41 10.33 -17.50
CA VAL A 197 1.20 11.77 -17.32
C VAL A 197 2.52 12.55 -17.50
N PRO A 198 2.47 13.85 -17.85
CA PRO A 198 3.69 14.66 -17.97
C PRO A 198 4.38 14.83 -16.61
N ASN A 199 5.72 14.99 -16.64
CA ASN A 199 6.51 15.28 -15.44
C ASN A 199 6.35 16.76 -15.06
N ILE A 200 5.35 17.05 -14.25
CA ILE A 200 5.02 18.41 -13.79
C ILE A 200 5.06 18.40 -12.26
N ASP A 201 5.90 19.26 -11.69
CA ASP A 201 5.94 19.43 -10.23
C ASP A 201 4.59 19.95 -9.72
N GLY A 202 4.08 19.31 -8.65
CA GLY A 202 2.77 19.62 -8.10
C GLY A 202 1.60 19.17 -8.98
N PHE A 203 1.81 18.18 -9.86
CA PHE A 203 0.74 17.59 -10.67
C PHE A 203 -0.42 17.11 -9.79
N LYS A 204 -1.62 17.56 -10.14
CA LYS A 204 -2.86 17.14 -9.48
C LYS A 204 -3.88 16.69 -10.52
N ARG A 205 -4.29 15.43 -10.44
CA ARG A 205 -5.22 14.80 -11.40
C ARG A 205 -6.55 15.55 -11.54
N ASN A 206 -7.07 16.16 -10.45
CA ASN A 206 -8.31 16.93 -10.44
C ASN A 206 -8.20 18.32 -11.08
N GLU A 207 -6.99 18.91 -11.09
CA GLU A 207 -6.72 20.18 -11.76
C GLU A 207 -6.37 19.98 -13.24
N TYR A 208 -5.81 18.79 -13.58
CA TYR A 208 -5.39 18.50 -14.95
C TYR A 208 -6.56 18.10 -15.85
N HIS A 209 -7.52 17.30 -15.35
CA HIS A 209 -8.70 16.88 -16.10
C HIS A 209 -9.90 16.66 -15.19
N TYR A 210 -11.09 17.12 -15.60
CA TYR A 210 -12.33 17.05 -14.81
C TYR A 210 -12.74 15.64 -14.41
N SER A 211 -12.33 14.62 -15.17
CA SER A 211 -12.67 13.22 -14.88
C SER A 211 -11.90 12.63 -13.70
N ASN A 212 -10.84 13.28 -13.24
CA ASN A 212 -9.88 12.75 -12.27
C ASN A 212 -9.17 11.43 -12.69
N LEU A 213 -9.28 11.05 -13.98
CA LEU A 213 -8.73 9.80 -14.51
C LEU A 213 -7.36 9.97 -15.17
N CYS A 214 -6.80 11.19 -15.17
CA CYS A 214 -5.48 11.48 -15.71
C CYS A 214 -4.45 11.43 -14.59
N TYR A 215 -3.90 10.23 -14.31
CA TYR A 215 -2.87 10.02 -13.29
C TYR A 215 -1.99 8.82 -13.68
N GLY A 216 -0.79 8.77 -13.08
CA GLY A 216 0.10 7.63 -13.15
C GLY A 216 0.56 7.27 -14.56
N MET A 217 0.56 5.99 -14.87
CA MET A 217 1.04 5.42 -16.11
C MET A 217 0.24 4.20 -16.54
N SER A 218 0.34 3.82 -17.82
CA SER A 218 -0.20 2.55 -18.33
C SER A 218 0.62 1.36 -17.82
N LEU A 219 0.00 0.18 -17.78
CA LEU A 219 0.70 -1.06 -17.41
C LEU A 219 1.90 -1.33 -18.34
N ARG A 220 1.76 -1.06 -19.64
CA ARG A 220 2.84 -1.25 -20.62
C ARG A 220 4.04 -0.34 -20.32
N ALA A 221 3.80 0.95 -20.02
CA ALA A 221 4.86 1.88 -19.66
C ALA A 221 5.57 1.45 -18.37
N LEU A 222 4.80 1.00 -17.36
CA LEU A 222 5.37 0.49 -16.12
C LEU A 222 6.23 -0.75 -16.33
N ILE A 223 5.74 -1.76 -17.06
CA ILE A 223 6.52 -2.98 -17.35
C ILE A 223 7.82 -2.63 -18.07
N ASN A 224 7.78 -1.77 -19.08
CA ASN A 224 8.97 -1.38 -19.84
C ASN A 224 9.98 -0.63 -18.96
N LEU A 225 9.51 0.23 -18.06
CA LEU A 225 10.35 0.92 -17.09
C LEU A 225 11.01 -0.05 -16.10
N MET A 226 10.22 -0.97 -15.53
CA MET A 226 10.69 -1.92 -14.54
C MET A 226 11.67 -2.95 -15.12
N ASN A 227 11.47 -3.37 -16.38
CA ASN A 227 12.44 -4.22 -17.10
C ASN A 227 13.81 -3.54 -17.24
N LYS A 228 13.84 -2.22 -17.52
CA LYS A 228 15.09 -1.43 -17.56
C LYS A 228 15.76 -1.31 -16.19
N LYS A 229 15.01 -1.56 -15.12
CA LYS A 229 15.49 -1.55 -13.72
C LYS A 229 15.80 -2.96 -13.19
N ASN A 230 15.82 -3.98 -14.06
CA ASN A 230 16.09 -5.38 -13.77
C ASN A 230 15.02 -6.06 -12.90
N TYR A 231 13.77 -5.65 -13.04
CA TYR A 231 12.63 -6.34 -12.43
C TYR A 231 11.85 -7.14 -13.47
N TYR A 232 11.25 -8.24 -13.06
CA TYR A 232 10.37 -9.06 -13.87
C TYR A 232 8.91 -8.85 -13.45
N PHE A 233 8.04 -8.68 -14.40
CA PHE A 233 6.61 -8.56 -14.14
C PHE A 233 6.03 -9.90 -13.66
N LEU A 234 5.47 -9.95 -12.46
CA LEU A 234 4.86 -11.13 -11.85
C LEU A 234 3.36 -11.21 -12.12
N GLY A 235 2.68 -10.10 -12.27
CA GLY A 235 1.23 -10.01 -12.45
C GLY A 235 0.62 -8.79 -11.78
N THR A 236 -0.72 -8.75 -11.78
CA THR A 236 -1.51 -7.71 -11.13
C THR A 236 -2.44 -8.32 -10.07
N ASN A 237 -2.98 -7.51 -9.16
CA ASN A 237 -4.14 -7.89 -8.35
C ASN A 237 -5.39 -8.09 -9.23
N ILE A 238 -6.47 -8.65 -8.66
CA ILE A 238 -7.74 -8.92 -9.36
C ILE A 238 -8.33 -7.62 -9.93
N GLN A 239 -8.30 -6.53 -9.18
CA GLN A 239 -8.84 -5.23 -9.56
C GLN A 239 -8.05 -4.54 -10.67
N LYS A 240 -6.85 -5.03 -10.99
CA LYS A 240 -5.94 -4.45 -12.00
C LYS A 240 -5.58 -2.99 -11.70
N MET A 241 -5.27 -2.70 -10.46
CA MET A 241 -4.80 -1.39 -10.01
C MET A 241 -3.31 -1.42 -9.67
N ASN A 242 -2.82 -2.49 -9.07
CA ASN A 242 -1.43 -2.66 -8.66
C ASN A 242 -0.74 -3.76 -9.46
N ALA A 243 0.48 -3.47 -9.90
CA ALA A 243 1.39 -4.40 -10.57
C ALA A 243 2.54 -4.79 -9.64
N PHE A 244 2.94 -6.06 -9.69
CA PHE A 244 3.97 -6.68 -8.86
C PHE A 244 5.16 -7.12 -9.71
N PHE A 245 6.36 -6.87 -9.18
CA PHE A 245 7.62 -7.16 -9.84
C PHE A 245 8.63 -7.79 -8.89
#